data_980021c26a8cc5a0c0617ebd9727d23d
#
_entry.id   980021c26a8cc5a0c0617ebd9727d23d
#
_cell.length_a   1.000
_cell.length_b   1.000
_cell.length_c   1.000
_cell.angle_alpha   90.00
_cell.angle_beta   90.00
_cell.angle_gamma   90.00
#
_symmetry.space_group_name_H-M   'P 1'
#
loop_
_entity.id
_entity.type
_entity.pdbx_description
1 polymer ?
#
loop_
_entity_poly.entity_id
_entity_poly.type
_entity_poly.pdbx_seq_one_letter_code
_entity_poly.pdbx_strand_id
1 'polypeptide(L)'
;MAKNNIPTSFTIGGRLWKVVYKDNINEGKTLGKWLDNRAEIHIAKNMKEDGEWVECCDYVLENTFWHEFGHVLQYYGIGENNEAFTQAFATFIMEFNKTKK
;
A
#
# COMPACT_ATOMS: atom_id res chain seq x y z
N MET A 1 -2.83 3.85 21.08
CA MET A 1 -2.81 4.25 19.69
C MET A 1 -2.19 3.18 18.81
N ALA A 2 -2.89 2.84 17.77
CA ALA A 2 -2.38 1.83 16.85
C ALA A 2 -1.15 2.35 16.14
N LYS A 3 -0.19 1.47 15.96
CA LYS A 3 1.04 1.80 15.25
C LYS A 3 1.15 0.93 14.01
N ASN A 4 1.44 1.55 12.92
CA ASN A 4 1.79 0.80 11.73
C ASN A 4 3.08 1.43 11.20
N ASN A 5 3.71 0.74 10.27
CA ASN A 5 4.99 1.16 9.74
C ASN A 5 4.85 1.88 8.41
N ILE A 6 3.72 2.55 8.22
CA ILE A 6 3.44 3.26 6.98
C ILE A 6 4.01 4.67 7.08
N PRO A 7 4.95 5.03 6.21
CA PRO A 7 5.48 6.38 6.22
C PRO A 7 4.47 7.36 5.65
N THR A 8 4.66 8.65 5.91
CA THR A 8 3.84 9.68 5.28
C THR A 8 4.39 10.06 3.91
N SER A 9 5.68 9.84 3.70
CA SER A 9 6.31 10.11 2.41
C SER A 9 7.61 9.33 2.32
N PHE A 10 8.11 9.19 1.11
CA PHE A 10 9.39 8.52 0.87
C PHE A 10 9.90 8.94 -0.51
N THR A 11 11.17 8.67 -0.77
CA THR A 11 11.79 9.04 -2.04
C THR A 11 12.25 7.80 -2.79
N ILE A 12 11.89 7.71 -4.06
CA ILE A 12 12.36 6.66 -4.95
C ILE A 12 12.77 7.32 -6.25
N GLY A 13 13.98 6.99 -6.70
CA GLY A 13 14.48 7.52 -7.96
C GLY A 13 14.60 9.03 -7.94
N GLY A 14 14.83 9.60 -6.77
CA GLY A 14 14.95 11.05 -6.63
C GLY A 14 13.62 11.77 -6.59
N ARG A 15 12.52 11.05 -6.64
CA ARG A 15 11.19 11.66 -6.66
C ARG A 15 10.48 11.43 -5.34
N LEU A 16 9.89 12.47 -4.80
CA LEU A 16 9.16 12.40 -3.54
C LEU A 16 7.76 11.85 -3.76
N TRP A 17 7.44 10.81 -3.04
CA TRP A 17 6.13 10.17 -3.06
C TRP A 17 5.42 10.44 -1.75
N LYS A 18 4.12 10.60 -1.80
CA LYS A 18 3.30 10.83 -0.61
C LYS A 18 2.29 9.71 -0.43
N VAL A 19 1.98 9.42 0.82
CA VAL A 19 0.97 8.42 1.15
C VAL A 19 -0.29 9.17 1.57
N VAL A 20 -1.39 8.89 0.89
CA VAL A 20 -2.66 9.60 1.10
C VAL A 20 -3.72 8.59 1.52
N TYR A 21 -4.39 8.87 2.64
CA TYR A 21 -5.48 8.02 3.11
C TYR A 21 -6.80 8.54 2.54
N LYS A 22 -7.60 7.63 2.01
CA LYS A 22 -8.93 7.94 1.50
C LYS A 22 -9.97 7.22 2.34
N ASP A 23 -11.15 7.81 2.49
CA ASP A 23 -12.22 7.11 3.21
C ASP A 23 -12.47 5.75 2.58
N ASN A 24 -12.53 5.71 1.25
CA ASN A 24 -12.66 4.47 0.52
C ASN A 24 -12.14 4.70 -0.90
N ILE A 25 -11.91 3.61 -1.64
CA ILE A 25 -11.46 3.68 -3.02
C ILE A 25 -12.38 2.78 -3.84
N ASN A 26 -12.86 3.32 -4.96
CA ASN A 26 -13.70 2.55 -5.87
C ASN A 26 -14.90 1.94 -5.13
N GLU A 27 -15.58 2.77 -4.32
CA GLU A 27 -16.78 2.37 -3.58
C GLU A 27 -16.56 1.13 -2.70
N GLY A 28 -15.39 1.07 -2.08
CA GLY A 28 -15.08 0.01 -1.16
C GLY A 28 -14.55 -1.27 -1.78
N LYS A 29 -14.33 -1.28 -3.10
CA LYS A 29 -13.91 -2.47 -3.83
C LYS A 29 -12.40 -2.60 -3.94
N THR A 30 -11.67 -1.52 -3.69
CA THR A 30 -10.22 -1.49 -3.85
C THR A 30 -9.59 -0.99 -2.56
N LEU A 31 -8.51 -1.61 -2.14
CA LEU A 31 -7.84 -1.24 -0.89
C LEU A 31 -6.78 -0.18 -1.10
N GLY A 32 -6.14 -0.14 -2.27
CA GLY A 32 -5.11 0.84 -2.52
C GLY A 32 -4.83 0.99 -3.99
N LYS A 33 -4.07 2.04 -4.32
CA LYS A 33 -3.62 2.24 -5.68
C LYS A 33 -2.41 3.16 -5.66
N TRP A 34 -1.66 3.16 -6.74
CA TRP A 34 -0.51 4.04 -6.90
C TRP A 34 -0.72 4.88 -8.16
N LEU A 35 -0.30 6.12 -8.08
CA LEU A 35 -0.53 7.09 -9.14
C LEU A 35 0.82 7.71 -9.51
N ASP A 36 1.41 7.22 -10.59
CA ASP A 36 2.72 7.70 -11.01
C ASP A 36 2.70 9.19 -11.33
N ASN A 37 1.63 9.63 -11.97
CA ASN A 37 1.53 11.02 -12.39
C ASN A 37 1.60 12.00 -11.21
N ARG A 38 1.07 11.60 -10.07
CA ARG A 38 1.05 12.44 -8.87
C ARG A 38 2.12 12.04 -7.86
N ALA A 39 2.76 10.91 -8.06
CA ALA A 39 3.70 10.34 -7.09
C ALA A 39 2.99 10.15 -5.75
N GLU A 40 1.87 9.43 -5.78
CA GLU A 40 1.08 9.18 -4.57
C GLU A 40 0.68 7.72 -4.49
N ILE A 41 0.67 7.21 -3.26
CA ILE A 41 0.06 5.93 -2.96
C ILE A 41 -1.18 6.23 -2.14
N HIS A 42 -2.32 5.73 -2.58
CA HIS A 42 -3.58 5.92 -1.88
C HIS A 42 -3.95 4.65 -1.14
N ILE A 43 -4.39 4.80 0.10
CA ILE A 43 -4.77 3.68 0.96
C ILE A 43 -6.19 3.93 1.47
N ALA A 44 -7.07 2.96 1.29
CA ALA A 44 -8.44 3.06 1.75
C ALA A 44 -8.50 2.78 3.25
N LYS A 45 -9.19 3.64 4.00
CA LYS A 45 -9.40 3.42 5.43
C LYS A 45 -10.55 2.45 5.68
N ASN A 46 -11.48 2.34 4.74
CA ASN A 46 -12.65 1.49 4.85
C ASN A 46 -12.84 0.70 3.56
N MET A 47 -13.47 -0.45 3.70
CA MET A 47 -13.78 -1.30 2.55
C MET A 47 -15.16 -1.88 2.72
N LYS A 48 -15.71 -2.46 1.65
CA LYS A 48 -16.98 -3.16 1.73
C LYS A 48 -16.75 -4.66 1.85
N GLU A 49 -17.43 -5.27 2.80
CA GLU A 49 -17.34 -6.69 3.03
C GLU A 49 -18.76 -7.20 3.20
N ASP A 50 -19.21 -8.05 2.29
CA ASP A 50 -20.58 -8.56 2.29
C ASP A 50 -21.61 -7.43 2.32
N GLY A 51 -21.33 -6.36 1.55
CA GLY A 51 -22.24 -5.23 1.43
C GLY A 51 -22.19 -4.24 2.57
N GLU A 52 -21.33 -4.46 3.54
CA GLU A 52 -21.23 -3.59 4.71
C GLU A 52 -19.90 -2.87 4.75
N TRP A 53 -19.93 -1.63 5.23
CA TRP A 53 -18.69 -0.87 5.39
C TRP A 53 -17.93 -1.38 6.61
N VAL A 54 -16.66 -1.66 6.43
CA VAL A 54 -15.79 -2.17 7.48
C VAL A 54 -14.52 -1.35 7.50
N GLU A 55 -14.09 -0.95 8.68
CA GLU A 55 -12.85 -0.21 8.83
C GLU A 55 -11.67 -1.18 8.65
N CYS A 56 -10.68 -0.77 7.84
CA CYS A 56 -9.49 -1.58 7.61
C CYS A 56 -8.62 -1.58 8.86
N CYS A 57 -8.23 -2.78 9.30
CA CYS A 57 -7.36 -2.88 10.46
C CYS A 57 -5.92 -2.54 10.07
N ASP A 58 -5.07 -2.35 11.07
CA ASP A 58 -3.67 -1.96 10.84
C ASP A 58 -2.95 -2.92 9.91
N TYR A 59 -3.19 -4.23 10.07
CA TYR A 59 -2.54 -5.20 9.19
C TYR A 59 -2.93 -4.97 7.72
N VAL A 60 -4.22 -4.73 7.47
CA VAL A 60 -4.70 -4.50 6.11
C VAL A 60 -4.12 -3.22 5.54
N LEU A 61 -4.09 -2.16 6.35
CA LEU A 61 -3.51 -0.88 5.90
C LEU A 61 -2.04 -1.06 5.53
N GLU A 62 -1.29 -1.71 6.41
CA GLU A 62 0.14 -1.89 6.19
C GLU A 62 0.43 -2.78 4.99
N ASN A 63 -0.32 -3.89 4.88
CA ASN A 63 -0.16 -4.78 3.74
C ASN A 63 -0.48 -4.06 2.43
N THR A 64 -1.51 -3.23 2.44
CA THR A 64 -1.89 -2.44 1.28
C THR A 64 -0.77 -1.49 0.86
N PHE A 65 -0.17 -0.80 1.85
CA PHE A 65 0.92 0.10 1.53
C PHE A 65 2.07 -0.64 0.85
N TRP A 66 2.51 -1.75 1.45
CA TRP A 66 3.65 -2.48 0.89
C TRP A 66 3.33 -3.09 -0.47
N HIS A 67 2.07 -3.47 -0.69
CA HIS A 67 1.64 -3.97 -1.99
C HIS A 67 1.81 -2.89 -3.06
N GLU A 68 1.30 -1.69 -2.78
CA GLU A 68 1.40 -0.58 -3.74
C GLU A 68 2.84 -0.12 -3.90
N PHE A 69 3.60 -0.09 -2.80
CA PHE A 69 5.00 0.25 -2.86
C PHE A 69 5.77 -0.74 -3.75
N GLY A 70 5.41 -2.01 -3.66
CA GLY A 70 6.00 -3.04 -4.51
C GLY A 70 5.76 -2.78 -5.99
N HIS A 71 4.56 -2.30 -6.34
CA HIS A 71 4.26 -1.93 -7.72
C HIS A 71 5.14 -0.77 -8.18
N VAL A 72 5.31 0.23 -7.31
CA VAL A 72 6.14 1.39 -7.64
C VAL A 72 7.59 0.94 -7.89
N LEU A 73 8.11 0.06 -7.02
CA LEU A 73 9.47 -0.43 -7.19
C LEU A 73 9.64 -1.17 -8.51
N GLN A 74 8.68 -2.02 -8.87
CA GLN A 74 8.77 -2.77 -10.11
C GLN A 74 8.69 -1.85 -11.32
N TYR A 75 7.83 -0.84 -11.24
CA TYR A 75 7.69 0.11 -12.32
C TYR A 75 9.02 0.82 -12.60
N TYR A 76 9.69 1.30 -11.54
CA TYR A 76 10.97 1.99 -11.72
C TYR A 76 12.10 1.02 -12.03
N GLY A 77 12.00 -0.22 -11.53
CA GLY A 77 13.08 -1.18 -11.70
C GLY A 77 13.08 -1.85 -13.06
N ILE A 78 11.93 -2.32 -13.52
CA ILE A 78 11.87 -3.10 -14.75
C ILE A 78 10.79 -2.64 -15.72
N GLY A 79 9.98 -1.66 -15.34
CA GLY A 79 8.97 -1.11 -16.22
C GLY A 79 7.70 -1.93 -16.36
N GLU A 80 7.56 -2.99 -15.58
CA GLU A 80 6.35 -3.81 -15.62
C GLU A 80 6.01 -4.34 -14.25
N ASN A 81 4.78 -4.78 -14.07
CA ASN A 81 4.27 -5.22 -12.78
C ASN A 81 3.87 -6.69 -12.80
N ASN A 82 4.10 -7.36 -11.67
CA ASN A 82 3.72 -8.76 -11.48
C ASN A 82 2.99 -8.85 -10.15
N GLU A 83 1.67 -9.11 -10.20
CA GLU A 83 0.85 -9.13 -8.99
C GLU A 83 1.27 -10.19 -7.99
N ALA A 84 1.64 -11.37 -8.47
CA ALA A 84 2.05 -12.44 -7.56
C ALA A 84 3.31 -12.04 -6.79
N PHE A 85 4.28 -11.46 -7.48
CA PHE A 85 5.50 -10.99 -6.81
C PHE A 85 5.18 -9.86 -5.84
N THR A 86 4.32 -8.94 -6.25
CA THR A 86 3.97 -7.80 -5.43
C THR A 86 3.32 -8.24 -4.12
N GLN A 87 2.41 -9.21 -4.18
CA GLN A 87 1.77 -9.70 -2.97
C GLN A 87 2.75 -10.44 -2.09
N ALA A 88 3.62 -11.25 -2.68
CA ALA A 88 4.65 -11.96 -1.91
C ALA A 88 5.59 -10.95 -1.24
N PHE A 89 5.98 -9.91 -1.99
CA PHE A 89 6.83 -8.87 -1.42
C PHE A 89 6.20 -8.22 -0.21
N ALA A 90 4.91 -7.84 -0.32
CA ALA A 90 4.22 -7.19 0.79
C ALA A 90 4.22 -8.11 2.03
N THR A 91 3.90 -9.38 1.82
CA THR A 91 3.85 -10.32 2.92
C THR A 91 5.21 -10.49 3.60
N PHE A 92 6.25 -10.67 2.78
CA PHE A 92 7.58 -10.92 3.32
C PHE A 92 8.19 -9.70 3.99
N ILE A 93 7.98 -8.51 3.44
CA ILE A 93 8.53 -7.31 4.06
C ILE A 93 7.86 -7.02 5.40
N MET A 94 6.58 -7.32 5.52
CA MET A 94 5.90 -7.15 6.79
C MET A 94 6.45 -8.12 7.83
N GLU A 95 6.68 -9.36 7.42
CA GLU A 95 7.26 -10.35 8.32
C GLU A 95 8.67 -9.94 8.74
N PHE A 96 9.46 -9.46 7.78
CA PHE A 96 10.81 -8.99 8.08
C PHE A 96 10.77 -7.86 9.10
N ASN A 97 9.91 -6.87 8.89
CA ASN A 97 9.81 -5.73 9.80
C ASN A 97 9.36 -6.14 11.19
N LYS A 98 8.52 -7.17 11.27
CA LYS A 98 7.99 -7.63 12.56
C LYS A 98 9.01 -8.45 13.34
N THR A 99 9.88 -9.17 12.65
CA THR A 99 10.79 -10.12 13.31
C THR A 99 12.23 -9.65 13.39
N LYS A 100 12.59 -8.59 12.67
CA LYS A 100 13.98 -8.10 12.69
C LYS A 100 14.35 -7.63 14.08
N LYS A 101 15.62 -7.72 14.41
CA LYS A 101 16.15 -7.35 15.73
C LYS A 101 17.13 -6.21 15.63
#